data_7b4328049f6e87a1e1634875c5c965d4
#
_entry.id   7b4328049f6e87a1e1634875c5c965d4
#
_cell.length_a   1.000
_cell.length_b   1.000
_cell.length_c   1.000
_cell.angle_alpha   90.00
_cell.angle_beta   90.00
_cell.angle_gamma   90.00
#
_symmetry.space_group_name_H-M   'P 1'
#
loop_
_entity.id
_entity.type
_entity.pdbx_description
1 polymer ?
#
loop_
_entity_poly.entity_id
_entity_poly.type
_entity_poly.pdbx_seq_one_letter_code
_entity_poly.pdbx_strand_id
1 'polypeptide(L)'
;MLNRTFCVVALAASSLLTACGADTVARTGFIPKSVPMSKVDGDTSSYKAKGFELSQFGKVVVEPIQGPPTNEDKIEPKDMEDLRARFQTSLQKSLEATGGKGDRTLVVRASITALKPNKPLLNAAPQTQILKRGYGYAACEIYATDGKDGQTMAAWMNTQDTQRFGTEKLSELGTAQKACETWGPAFRAFITGTTSK
;
A
#
# COMPACT_ATOMS: atom_id res chain seq x y z
N MET A 1 35.51 -23.44 59.99
CA MET A 1 34.45 -22.52 59.62
C MET A 1 34.40 -22.44 58.07
N LEU A 2 33.48 -23.15 57.47
CA LEU A 2 33.40 -23.27 56.01
C LEU A 2 32.26 -22.40 55.47
N ASN A 3 32.62 -21.30 54.76
CA ASN A 3 31.66 -20.41 54.14
C ASN A 3 31.31 -20.99 52.76
N ARG A 4 30.09 -21.49 52.60
CA ARG A 4 29.52 -21.92 51.31
C ARG A 4 28.81 -20.75 50.65
N THR A 5 29.39 -20.15 49.64
CA THR A 5 28.78 -19.17 48.79
C THR A 5 27.91 -19.90 47.74
N PHE A 6 26.59 -19.74 47.81
CA PHE A 6 25.66 -20.22 46.79
C PHE A 6 25.60 -19.21 45.63
N CYS A 7 26.11 -19.63 44.48
CA CYS A 7 25.84 -18.91 43.21
C CYS A 7 24.44 -19.31 42.69
N VAL A 8 23.52 -18.37 42.69
CA VAL A 8 22.24 -18.52 42.03
C VAL A 8 22.40 -18.07 40.59
N VAL A 9 22.39 -19.03 39.66
CA VAL A 9 22.38 -18.77 38.22
C VAL A 9 20.92 -18.54 37.82
N ALA A 10 20.54 -17.29 37.56
CA ALA A 10 19.25 -16.92 37.00
C ALA A 10 19.30 -17.21 35.49
N LEU A 11 18.64 -18.29 35.05
CA LEU A 11 18.33 -18.51 33.62
C LEU A 11 17.23 -17.52 33.18
N ALA A 12 17.63 -16.50 32.47
CA ALA A 12 16.72 -15.64 31.73
C ALA A 12 16.26 -16.39 30.48
N ALA A 13 15.09 -16.99 30.54
CA ALA A 13 14.41 -17.54 29.35
C ALA A 13 13.89 -16.37 28.51
N SER A 14 14.66 -15.97 27.49
CA SER A 14 14.20 -15.03 26.46
C SER A 14 13.21 -15.75 25.56
N SER A 15 11.91 -15.58 25.84
CA SER A 15 10.82 -15.98 24.94
C SER A 15 10.88 -15.10 23.70
N LEU A 16 11.46 -15.63 22.62
CA LEU A 16 11.31 -15.12 21.28
C LEU A 16 9.85 -15.34 20.85
N LEU A 17 8.99 -14.36 21.13
CA LEU A 17 7.70 -14.23 20.48
C LEU A 17 7.97 -13.88 19.01
N THR A 18 8.09 -14.89 18.17
CA THR A 18 7.94 -14.75 16.74
C THR A 18 6.50 -14.33 16.48
N ALA A 19 6.27 -13.03 16.43
CA ALA A 19 5.04 -12.48 15.88
C ALA A 19 4.99 -12.94 14.41
N CYS A 20 4.11 -13.91 14.11
CA CYS A 20 3.61 -14.12 12.75
C CYS A 20 2.81 -12.85 12.37
N GLY A 21 3.54 -11.79 12.05
CA GLY A 21 2.99 -10.63 11.38
C GLY A 21 2.68 -11.01 9.95
N ALA A 22 1.49 -10.72 9.45
CA ALA A 22 1.24 -10.67 8.02
C ALA A 22 2.40 -9.91 7.36
N ASP A 23 2.91 -10.43 6.26
CA ASP A 23 4.01 -9.83 5.51
C ASP A 23 3.60 -8.41 5.10
N THR A 24 3.93 -7.44 5.92
CA THR A 24 3.77 -6.03 5.56
C THR A 24 4.77 -5.77 4.45
N VAL A 25 4.29 -5.51 3.25
CA VAL A 25 5.16 -5.20 2.12
C VAL A 25 6.06 -4.04 2.50
N ALA A 26 7.36 -4.30 2.45
CA ALA A 26 8.35 -3.31 2.81
C ALA A 26 8.32 -2.14 1.81
N ARG A 27 8.59 -0.93 2.31
CA ARG A 27 8.74 0.26 1.49
C ARG A 27 9.82 0.04 0.43
N THR A 28 9.48 0.22 -0.86
CA THR A 28 10.43 -0.06 -1.97
C THR A 28 11.45 1.06 -2.19
N GLY A 29 11.17 2.26 -1.67
CA GLY A 29 11.96 3.47 -1.89
C GLY A 29 11.41 4.35 -3.01
N PHE A 30 10.26 4.03 -3.57
CA PHE A 30 9.53 4.91 -4.49
C PHE A 30 9.12 6.21 -3.77
N ILE A 31 8.55 6.12 -2.57
CA ILE A 31 8.43 7.25 -1.66
C ILE A 31 9.82 7.57 -1.08
N PRO A 32 10.33 8.84 -1.18
CA PRO A 32 11.64 9.22 -0.68
C PRO A 32 11.84 8.82 0.80
N LYS A 33 12.99 8.23 1.13
CA LYS A 33 13.29 7.73 2.50
C LYS A 33 13.18 8.81 3.58
N SER A 34 13.39 10.07 3.22
CA SER A 34 13.25 11.23 4.11
C SER A 34 11.82 11.51 4.58
N VAL A 35 10.80 10.96 3.92
CA VAL A 35 9.40 11.15 4.31
C VAL A 35 9.08 10.29 5.54
N PRO A 36 8.68 10.89 6.68
CA PRO A 36 8.44 10.15 7.93
C PRO A 36 7.07 9.47 7.92
N MET A 37 7.01 8.27 7.33
CA MET A 37 5.79 7.48 7.27
C MET A 37 5.42 6.95 8.66
N SER A 38 4.14 7.03 9.00
CA SER A 38 3.55 6.46 10.21
C SER A 38 2.58 5.35 9.86
N LYS A 39 2.61 4.25 10.61
CA LYS A 39 1.67 3.14 10.45
C LYS A 39 0.28 3.60 10.90
N VAL A 40 -0.73 3.40 10.05
CA VAL A 40 -2.14 3.69 10.33
C VAL A 40 -2.83 2.43 10.83
N ASP A 41 -2.64 1.32 10.12
CA ASP A 41 -3.18 0.00 10.45
C ASP A 41 -2.23 -1.12 9.97
N GLY A 42 -2.74 -2.37 9.88
CA GLY A 42 -1.95 -3.53 9.42
C GLY A 42 -1.38 -3.37 8.02
N ASP A 43 -2.14 -2.72 7.15
CA ASP A 43 -1.93 -2.72 5.70
C ASP A 43 -1.63 -1.33 5.14
N THR A 44 -1.68 -0.30 5.98
CA THR A 44 -1.58 1.11 5.56
C THR A 44 -0.54 1.87 6.38
N SER A 45 0.31 2.62 5.68
CA SER A 45 1.17 3.65 6.28
C SER A 45 1.00 4.97 5.54
N SER A 46 1.10 6.08 6.26
CA SER A 46 0.88 7.39 5.65
C SER A 46 1.72 8.50 6.26
N TYR A 47 1.82 9.60 5.51
CA TYR A 47 2.38 10.87 5.94
C TYR A 47 1.56 12.00 5.35
N LYS A 48 1.30 13.02 6.15
CA LYS A 48 0.65 14.26 5.70
C LYS A 48 1.40 15.45 6.30
N ALA A 49 1.85 16.36 5.46
CA ALA A 49 2.55 17.55 5.90
C ALA A 49 1.66 18.43 6.77
N LYS A 50 2.22 19.06 7.80
CA LYS A 50 1.49 19.97 8.67
C LYS A 50 0.91 21.13 7.84
N GLY A 51 -0.38 21.37 7.97
CA GLY A 51 -1.08 22.45 7.26
C GLY A 51 -1.37 22.14 5.78
N PHE A 52 -1.14 20.92 5.32
CA PHE A 52 -1.55 20.53 3.97
C PHE A 52 -3.07 20.43 3.88
N GLU A 53 -3.64 21.18 2.96
CA GLU A 53 -5.03 21.11 2.55
C GLU A 53 -5.11 21.08 1.02
N LEU A 54 -5.88 20.13 0.49
CA LEU A 54 -6.01 19.96 -0.96
C LEU A 54 -6.62 21.19 -1.65
N SER A 55 -7.44 21.96 -0.96
CA SER A 55 -8.05 23.21 -1.43
C SER A 55 -7.06 24.29 -1.81
N GLN A 56 -5.80 24.22 -1.33
CA GLN A 56 -4.71 25.15 -1.67
C GLN A 56 -4.19 24.94 -3.10
N PHE A 57 -4.55 23.83 -3.74
CA PHE A 57 -4.08 23.46 -5.07
C PHE A 57 -5.21 23.58 -6.08
N GLY A 58 -5.07 24.47 -7.05
CA GLY A 58 -6.05 24.65 -8.14
C GLY A 58 -5.91 23.62 -9.24
N LYS A 59 -4.79 22.92 -9.31
CA LYS A 59 -4.52 21.88 -10.29
C LYS A 59 -3.91 20.64 -9.62
N VAL A 60 -4.40 19.47 -10.01
CA VAL A 60 -3.78 18.20 -9.67
C VAL A 60 -3.30 17.52 -10.95
N VAL A 61 -2.04 17.09 -10.96
CA VAL A 61 -1.44 16.34 -12.08
C VAL A 61 -1.05 14.97 -11.56
N VAL A 62 -1.60 13.93 -12.17
CA VAL A 62 -1.22 12.54 -11.88
C VAL A 62 -0.24 12.10 -12.95
N GLU A 63 1.01 11.83 -12.56
CA GLU A 63 2.03 11.31 -13.48
C GLU A 63 1.72 9.84 -13.86
N PRO A 64 2.31 9.31 -14.96
CA PRO A 64 2.13 7.92 -15.36
C PRO A 64 2.51 6.94 -14.24
N ILE A 65 1.63 5.97 -13.99
CA ILE A 65 1.83 4.95 -12.95
C ILE A 65 3.03 4.07 -13.29
N GLN A 66 3.92 3.87 -12.32
CA GLN A 66 5.04 2.96 -12.45
C GLN A 66 4.64 1.53 -12.05
N GLY A 67 5.34 0.54 -12.60
CA GLY A 67 5.19 -0.86 -12.21
C GLY A 67 6.13 -1.25 -11.08
N PRO A 68 6.03 -2.49 -10.60
CA PRO A 68 6.92 -3.00 -9.57
C PRO A 68 8.37 -3.00 -10.06
N PRO A 69 9.34 -2.81 -9.14
CA PRO A 69 10.76 -2.79 -9.49
C PRO A 69 11.26 -4.14 -10.02
N THR A 70 10.57 -5.23 -9.65
CA THR A 70 10.84 -6.59 -10.13
C THR A 70 9.53 -7.25 -10.56
N ASN A 71 9.58 -8.08 -11.60
CA ASN A 71 8.45 -8.89 -12.06
C ASN A 71 8.71 -10.37 -11.74
N GLU A 72 8.83 -10.68 -10.43
CA GLU A 72 9.16 -12.03 -9.96
C GLU A 72 8.09 -13.06 -10.34
N ASP A 73 6.84 -12.66 -10.30
CA ASP A 73 5.68 -13.51 -10.64
C ASP A 73 5.38 -13.55 -12.16
N LYS A 74 6.26 -12.97 -13.00
CA LYS A 74 6.19 -13.02 -14.47
C LYS A 74 4.83 -12.61 -15.05
N ILE A 75 4.27 -11.53 -14.52
CA ILE A 75 3.03 -10.96 -15.04
C ILE A 75 3.26 -10.50 -16.49
N GLU A 76 2.36 -10.87 -17.37
CA GLU A 76 2.44 -10.51 -18.77
C GLU A 76 2.45 -8.98 -18.95
N PRO A 77 3.24 -8.44 -19.90
CA PRO A 77 3.34 -7.00 -20.12
C PRO A 77 1.99 -6.31 -20.34
N LYS A 78 1.09 -6.97 -21.06
CA LYS A 78 -0.27 -6.47 -21.33
C LYS A 78 -1.10 -6.35 -20.06
N ASP A 79 -1.01 -7.32 -19.18
CA ASP A 79 -1.75 -7.32 -17.91
C ASP A 79 -1.21 -6.26 -16.95
N MET A 80 0.11 -6.05 -16.96
CA MET A 80 0.73 -4.97 -16.21
C MET A 80 0.30 -3.59 -16.72
N GLU A 81 0.18 -3.44 -18.04
CA GLU A 81 -0.32 -2.21 -18.65
C GLU A 81 -1.79 -1.94 -18.27
N ASP A 82 -2.65 -2.96 -18.30
CA ASP A 82 -4.04 -2.86 -17.85
C ASP A 82 -4.13 -2.43 -16.36
N LEU A 83 -3.34 -3.03 -15.49
CA LEU A 83 -3.30 -2.67 -14.07
C LEU A 83 -2.86 -1.21 -13.87
N ARG A 84 -1.83 -0.75 -14.57
CA ARG A 84 -1.40 0.66 -14.52
C ARG A 84 -2.49 1.60 -15.01
N ALA A 85 -3.14 1.27 -16.13
CA ALA A 85 -4.21 2.08 -16.70
C ALA A 85 -5.42 2.18 -15.75
N ARG A 86 -5.81 1.08 -15.09
CA ARG A 86 -6.86 1.07 -14.06
C ARG A 86 -6.50 1.96 -12.89
N PHE A 87 -5.29 1.84 -12.38
CA PHE A 87 -4.83 2.65 -11.25
C PHE A 87 -4.73 4.13 -11.61
N GLN A 88 -4.19 4.45 -12.81
CA GLN A 88 -4.15 5.81 -13.36
C GLN A 88 -5.55 6.42 -13.42
N THR A 89 -6.51 5.69 -13.99
CA THR A 89 -7.91 6.12 -14.12
C THR A 89 -8.56 6.32 -12.74
N SER A 90 -8.31 5.41 -11.81
CA SER A 90 -8.83 5.49 -10.44
C SER A 90 -8.33 6.74 -9.71
N LEU A 91 -7.02 7.02 -9.78
CA LEU A 91 -6.43 8.22 -9.18
C LEU A 91 -6.94 9.50 -9.85
N GLN A 92 -6.93 9.58 -11.18
CA GLN A 92 -7.40 10.75 -11.91
C GLN A 92 -8.85 11.08 -11.55
N LYS A 93 -9.77 10.13 -11.70
CA LYS A 93 -11.19 10.33 -11.35
C LYS A 93 -11.40 10.75 -9.90
N SER A 94 -10.62 10.18 -8.99
CA SER A 94 -10.73 10.50 -7.57
C SER A 94 -10.25 11.91 -7.26
N LEU A 95 -9.27 12.42 -7.97
CA LEU A 95 -8.63 13.71 -7.70
C LEU A 95 -9.14 14.87 -8.58
N GLU A 96 -9.76 14.61 -9.74
CA GLU A 96 -10.36 15.63 -10.61
C GLU A 96 -11.43 16.49 -9.91
N ALA A 97 -12.24 15.89 -9.05
CA ALA A 97 -13.32 16.57 -8.33
C ALA A 97 -12.81 17.47 -7.17
N THR A 98 -11.49 17.60 -7.00
CA THR A 98 -10.91 18.28 -5.84
C THR A 98 -10.26 19.62 -6.18
N GLY A 99 -10.46 20.13 -7.40
CA GLY A 99 -9.92 21.41 -7.84
C GLY A 99 -10.25 22.54 -6.86
N GLY A 100 -9.27 22.90 -6.03
CA GLY A 100 -9.33 24.09 -5.18
C GLY A 100 -9.25 25.35 -6.02
N LYS A 101 -9.38 26.50 -5.37
CA LYS A 101 -9.22 27.81 -6.00
C LYS A 101 -7.78 28.35 -5.96
N GLY A 102 -6.84 27.55 -5.46
CA GLY A 102 -5.44 27.91 -5.34
C GLY A 102 -4.73 27.99 -6.70
N ASP A 103 -3.60 28.65 -6.74
CA ASP A 103 -2.72 28.78 -7.90
C ASP A 103 -1.62 27.71 -7.98
N ARG A 104 -1.50 26.88 -6.94
CA ARG A 104 -0.50 25.83 -6.82
C ARG A 104 -0.92 24.57 -7.58
N THR A 105 0.07 23.81 -8.03
CA THR A 105 -0.15 22.50 -8.66
C THR A 105 0.32 21.41 -7.69
N LEU A 106 -0.55 20.42 -7.45
CA LEU A 106 -0.18 19.19 -6.74
C LEU A 106 0.22 18.13 -7.77
N VAL A 107 1.43 17.61 -7.68
CA VAL A 107 1.92 16.54 -8.55
C VAL A 107 1.86 15.23 -7.78
N VAL A 108 1.06 14.29 -8.27
CA VAL A 108 0.84 12.99 -7.67
C VAL A 108 1.59 11.92 -8.46
N ARG A 109 2.42 11.15 -7.78
CA ARG A 109 3.17 10.02 -8.30
C ARG A 109 2.73 8.75 -7.62
N ALA A 110 2.59 7.68 -8.37
CA ALA A 110 2.21 6.39 -7.82
C ALA A 110 2.92 5.24 -8.52
N SER A 111 3.11 4.17 -7.77
CA SER A 111 3.68 2.92 -8.26
C SER A 111 2.93 1.73 -7.69
N ILE A 112 2.73 0.71 -8.51
CA ILE A 112 2.43 -0.63 -8.04
C ILE A 112 3.76 -1.21 -7.58
N THR A 113 3.92 -1.51 -6.30
CA THR A 113 5.23 -1.86 -5.71
C THR A 113 5.43 -3.34 -5.50
N ALA A 114 4.34 -4.08 -5.37
CA ALA A 114 4.37 -5.55 -5.34
C ALA A 114 3.06 -6.12 -5.87
N LEU A 115 3.17 -7.27 -6.51
CA LEU A 115 2.04 -8.04 -7.01
C LEU A 115 2.31 -9.52 -6.80
N LYS A 116 1.28 -10.24 -6.37
CA LYS A 116 1.24 -11.70 -6.34
C LYS A 116 -0.09 -12.16 -6.91
N PRO A 117 -0.09 -12.88 -8.03
CA PRO A 117 -1.31 -13.39 -8.61
C PRO A 117 -2.04 -14.38 -7.71
N ASN A 118 -3.36 -14.45 -7.84
CA ASN A 118 -4.15 -15.52 -7.24
C ASN A 118 -3.88 -16.85 -7.96
N LYS A 119 -4.13 -17.94 -7.24
CA LYS A 119 -4.17 -19.28 -7.83
C LYS A 119 -5.62 -19.78 -7.77
N PRO A 120 -6.45 -19.50 -8.79
CA PRO A 120 -7.90 -19.73 -8.75
C PRO A 120 -8.30 -21.17 -8.40
N LEU A 121 -7.57 -22.16 -8.93
CA LEU A 121 -7.82 -23.57 -8.63
C LEU A 121 -7.64 -23.92 -7.14
N LEU A 122 -6.66 -23.31 -6.47
CA LEU A 122 -6.48 -23.47 -5.03
C LEU A 122 -7.54 -22.69 -4.26
N ASN A 123 -7.99 -21.55 -4.78
CA ASN A 123 -9.00 -20.73 -4.12
C ASN A 123 -10.41 -21.32 -4.22
N ALA A 124 -10.66 -22.24 -5.15
CA ALA A 124 -11.94 -22.96 -5.27
C ALA A 124 -12.09 -24.09 -4.24
N ALA A 125 -11.01 -24.61 -3.69
CA ALA A 125 -11.05 -25.73 -2.74
C ALA A 125 -11.22 -25.22 -1.28
N PRO A 126 -12.24 -25.67 -0.52
CA PRO A 126 -12.52 -25.19 0.84
C PRO A 126 -11.33 -25.31 1.81
N GLN A 127 -10.56 -26.38 1.70
CA GLN A 127 -9.43 -26.67 2.59
C GLN A 127 -8.29 -25.65 2.40
N THR A 128 -8.04 -25.23 1.16
CA THR A 128 -6.99 -24.27 0.84
C THR A 128 -7.39 -22.82 1.15
N GLN A 129 -8.68 -22.52 1.13
CA GLN A 129 -9.21 -21.22 1.56
C GLN A 129 -8.96 -20.96 3.05
N ILE A 130 -9.10 -21.98 3.91
CA ILE A 130 -8.83 -21.85 5.34
C ILE A 130 -7.36 -21.47 5.60
N LEU A 131 -6.45 -22.03 4.80
CA LEU A 131 -5.00 -21.81 4.92
C LEU A 131 -4.50 -20.62 4.10
N LYS A 132 -5.40 -19.87 3.42
CA LYS A 132 -5.07 -18.77 2.48
C LYS A 132 -4.02 -19.17 1.42
N ARG A 133 -3.90 -20.45 1.09
CA ARG A 133 -3.02 -20.95 0.05
C ARG A 133 -3.56 -20.55 -1.32
N GLY A 134 -2.85 -19.80 -2.10
CA GLY A 134 -3.31 -19.35 -3.42
C GLY A 134 -3.92 -17.97 -3.43
N TYR A 135 -4.00 -17.31 -2.28
CA TYR A 135 -4.39 -15.88 -2.24
C TYR A 135 -3.26 -15.02 -2.78
N GLY A 136 -3.63 -14.07 -3.62
CA GLY A 136 -2.74 -13.03 -4.10
C GLY A 136 -2.75 -11.80 -3.22
N TYR A 137 -1.88 -10.86 -3.53
CA TYR A 137 -1.89 -9.53 -2.95
C TYR A 137 -1.41 -8.49 -3.97
N ALA A 138 -1.70 -7.24 -3.69
CA ALA A 138 -1.16 -6.10 -4.41
C ALA A 138 -0.78 -5.00 -3.43
N ALA A 139 0.32 -4.30 -3.70
CA ALA A 139 0.76 -3.17 -2.91
C ALA A 139 1.06 -1.96 -3.77
N CYS A 140 0.84 -0.77 -3.23
CA CYS A 140 1.19 0.48 -3.88
C CYS A 140 1.87 1.47 -2.94
N GLU A 141 2.63 2.36 -3.55
CA GLU A 141 3.14 3.59 -2.95
C GLU A 141 2.64 4.78 -3.76
N ILE A 142 2.08 5.79 -3.07
CA ILE A 142 1.62 7.05 -3.65
C ILE A 142 2.25 8.19 -2.87
N TYR A 143 2.75 9.21 -3.54
CA TYR A 143 3.10 10.46 -2.88
C TYR A 143 2.75 11.67 -3.75
N ALA A 144 2.44 12.76 -3.07
CA ALA A 144 2.07 14.03 -3.67
C ALA A 144 3.06 15.10 -3.26
N THR A 145 3.52 15.90 -4.23
CA THR A 145 4.45 17.00 -4.01
C THR A 145 3.86 18.31 -4.49
N ASP A 146 4.29 19.42 -3.89
CA ASP A 146 4.06 20.72 -4.48
C ASP A 146 4.86 20.85 -5.78
N GLY A 147 4.20 21.24 -6.84
CA GLY A 147 4.84 21.43 -8.15
C GLY A 147 5.83 22.60 -8.19
N LYS A 148 5.80 23.53 -7.21
CA LYS A 148 6.66 24.70 -7.16
C LYS A 148 8.04 24.38 -6.59
N ASP A 149 8.10 23.68 -5.48
CA ASP A 149 9.34 23.45 -4.71
C ASP A 149 9.68 21.95 -4.51
N GLY A 150 8.80 21.06 -4.97
CA GLY A 150 8.99 19.62 -4.85
C GLY A 150 8.78 19.06 -3.44
N GLN A 151 8.33 19.88 -2.48
CA GLN A 151 8.09 19.44 -1.12
C GLN A 151 7.02 18.35 -1.09
N THR A 152 7.28 17.25 -0.36
CA THR A 152 6.29 16.20 -0.17
C THR A 152 5.17 16.68 0.76
N MET A 153 3.97 16.74 0.22
CA MET A 153 2.76 17.19 0.92
C MET A 153 1.99 16.02 1.56
N ALA A 154 1.97 14.88 0.88
CA ALA A 154 1.34 13.67 1.39
C ALA A 154 2.05 12.44 0.82
N ALA A 155 2.04 11.35 1.58
CA ALA A 155 2.47 10.04 1.10
C ALA A 155 1.62 8.95 1.74
N TRP A 156 1.36 7.90 0.99
CA TRP A 156 0.48 6.81 1.41
C TRP A 156 0.93 5.50 0.76
N MET A 157 0.96 4.46 1.52
CA MET A 157 1.21 3.11 1.02
C MET A 157 0.18 2.17 1.60
N ASN A 158 -0.21 1.22 0.78
CA ASN A 158 -1.23 0.24 1.15
C ASN A 158 -0.95 -1.10 0.51
N THR A 159 -1.32 -2.16 1.23
CA THR A 159 -1.33 -3.53 0.73
C THR A 159 -2.76 -4.05 0.80
N GLN A 160 -3.20 -4.71 -0.25
CA GLN A 160 -4.49 -5.40 -0.28
C GLN A 160 -4.30 -6.88 -0.56
N ASP A 161 -4.81 -7.70 0.33
CA ASP A 161 -4.89 -9.15 0.18
C ASP A 161 -6.23 -9.56 -0.42
N THR A 162 -6.25 -10.76 -0.99
CA THR A 162 -7.49 -11.39 -1.42
C THR A 162 -8.45 -11.57 -0.25
N GLN A 163 -9.65 -11.03 -0.37
CA GLN A 163 -10.72 -11.20 0.63
C GLN A 163 -11.20 -12.65 0.64
N ARG A 164 -11.35 -13.25 1.84
CA ARG A 164 -11.76 -14.67 1.98
C ARG A 164 -13.07 -14.98 1.25
N PHE A 165 -14.02 -14.05 1.25
CA PHE A 165 -15.33 -14.20 0.64
C PHE A 165 -15.50 -13.36 -0.64
N GLY A 166 -14.44 -12.69 -1.10
CA GLY A 166 -14.45 -11.91 -2.33
C GLY A 166 -14.47 -12.82 -3.57
N THR A 167 -15.01 -12.31 -4.66
CA THR A 167 -15.00 -13.00 -5.97
C THR A 167 -13.70 -12.81 -6.72
N GLU A 168 -12.91 -11.80 -6.37
CA GLU A 168 -11.61 -11.48 -6.97
C GLU A 168 -10.62 -12.65 -6.91
N LYS A 169 -10.77 -13.56 -5.92
CA LYS A 169 -9.93 -14.76 -5.78
C LYS A 169 -10.11 -15.79 -6.91
N LEU A 170 -11.19 -15.67 -7.68
CA LEU A 170 -11.51 -16.57 -8.81
C LEU A 170 -10.83 -16.15 -10.11
N SER A 171 -10.20 -14.97 -10.15
CA SER A 171 -9.38 -14.50 -11.25
C SER A 171 -7.93 -14.38 -10.80
N GLU A 172 -6.99 -14.67 -11.70
CA GLU A 172 -5.56 -14.62 -11.41
C GLU A 172 -5.12 -13.23 -10.93
N LEU A 173 -5.58 -12.17 -11.57
CA LEU A 173 -5.27 -10.78 -11.24
C LEU A 173 -6.41 -10.04 -10.52
N GLY A 174 -7.48 -10.73 -10.14
CA GLY A 174 -8.67 -10.09 -9.57
C GLY A 174 -8.38 -9.23 -8.34
N THR A 175 -7.52 -9.70 -7.43
CA THR A 175 -7.08 -8.92 -6.25
C THR A 175 -6.36 -7.64 -6.67
N ALA A 176 -5.43 -7.73 -7.63
CA ALA A 176 -4.68 -6.58 -8.11
C ALA A 176 -5.57 -5.57 -8.85
N GLN A 177 -6.50 -6.06 -9.68
CA GLN A 177 -7.48 -5.20 -10.38
C GLN A 177 -8.35 -4.46 -9.37
N LYS A 178 -8.88 -5.16 -8.37
CA LYS A 178 -9.69 -4.55 -7.31
C LYS A 178 -8.90 -3.52 -6.50
N ALA A 179 -7.66 -3.82 -6.16
CA ALA A 179 -6.77 -2.90 -5.46
C ALA A 179 -6.56 -1.61 -6.28
N CYS A 180 -6.20 -1.72 -7.57
CA CYS A 180 -6.02 -0.58 -8.46
C CYS A 180 -7.26 0.33 -8.54
N GLU A 181 -8.47 -0.23 -8.49
CA GLU A 181 -9.70 0.52 -8.50
C GLU A 181 -9.99 1.26 -7.18
N THR A 182 -9.55 0.71 -6.05
CA THR A 182 -9.87 1.23 -4.71
C THR A 182 -8.82 2.20 -4.16
N TRP A 183 -7.58 2.14 -4.62
CA TRP A 183 -6.50 2.99 -4.11
C TRP A 183 -6.70 4.49 -4.38
N GLY A 184 -7.28 4.85 -5.53
CA GLY A 184 -7.58 6.26 -5.84
C GLY A 184 -8.56 6.87 -4.84
N PRO A 185 -9.76 6.31 -4.64
CA PRO A 185 -10.72 6.77 -3.62
C PRO A 185 -10.13 6.76 -2.21
N ALA A 186 -9.36 5.72 -1.82
CA ALA A 186 -8.74 5.63 -0.51
C ALA A 186 -7.70 6.73 -0.28
N PHE A 187 -6.83 6.99 -1.26
CA PHE A 187 -5.86 8.08 -1.19
C PHE A 187 -6.55 9.44 -1.10
N ARG A 188 -7.61 9.68 -1.89
CA ARG A 188 -8.40 10.90 -1.77
C ARG A 188 -8.98 11.07 -0.36
N ALA A 189 -9.61 10.03 0.17
CA ALA A 189 -10.19 10.06 1.52
C ALA A 189 -9.13 10.43 2.57
N PHE A 190 -7.93 9.85 2.45
CA PHE A 190 -6.79 10.15 3.32
C PHE A 190 -6.39 11.63 3.23
N ILE A 191 -6.16 12.18 2.04
CA ILE A 191 -5.68 13.58 1.89
C ILE A 191 -6.74 14.61 2.24
N THR A 192 -8.03 14.30 2.06
CA THR A 192 -9.15 15.20 2.43
C THR A 192 -9.59 15.06 3.89
N GLY A 193 -9.16 14.00 4.58
CA GLY A 193 -9.63 13.68 5.94
C GLY A 193 -11.07 13.15 5.98
N THR A 194 -11.60 12.71 4.84
CA THR A 194 -12.95 12.12 4.76
C THR A 194 -12.84 10.62 5.01
N THR A 195 -13.66 10.08 5.89
CA THR A 195 -13.72 8.62 6.08
C THR A 195 -14.38 8.01 4.85
N SER A 196 -13.69 7.10 4.14
CA SER A 196 -14.36 6.27 3.14
C SER A 196 -15.32 5.33 3.86
N LYS A 197 -16.62 5.47 3.59
CA LYS A 197 -17.65 4.52 4.06
C LYS A 197 -17.57 3.24 3.26
#